data_5a76965b9f4f4d67f0d9996a50dad0f3
#
_entry.id   5a76965b9f4f4d67f0d9996a50dad0f3
#
_cell.length_a   1.000
_cell.length_b   1.000
_cell.length_c   1.000
_cell.angle_alpha   90.00
_cell.angle_beta   90.00
_cell.angle_gamma   90.00
#
_symmetry.space_group_name_H-M   'P 1'
#
loop_
_entity.id
_entity.type
_entity.pdbx_description
1 polymer ?
#
loop_
_entity_poly.entity_id
_entity_poly.type
_entity_poly.pdbx_seq_one_letter_code
_entity_poly.pdbx_strand_id
1 'polypeptide(L)'
;MIFLFKKRKLVVDMFTCRQMVFDAAKPKAAAHFYPQWWKDLKIEMPIPNSLFPTATMKRCMGLVDHYKHGIIQPLWSDYTLEVGAIGDPYWGGQFSDSTSTMSQHPAILRGVYAPESHYCHMKFDNPWVTSCKEDVYFKWEQPTWSMPSLSSYILLPGTTEFKYQYSMNVNVLFMKGATKTTHRLKFGQPLVHLTPMTERPIDLRHHMVTREEYNKYMQGEKLSNVNRYREYRRVRESEESICLFGFGGKT
;
A
#
# COMPACT_ATOMS: atom_id res chain seq x y z
N MET A 1 -32.20 24.05 13.15
CA MET A 1 -31.28 24.21 12.01
C MET A 1 -29.98 23.46 12.38
N ILE A 2 -29.83 22.21 11.92
CA ILE A 2 -28.65 21.40 12.23
C ILE A 2 -27.58 21.82 11.21
N PHE A 3 -26.56 22.58 11.64
CA PHE A 3 -25.39 22.84 10.82
C PHE A 3 -24.59 21.52 10.69
N LEU A 4 -24.78 20.82 9.59
CA LEU A 4 -23.92 19.71 9.18
C LEU A 4 -22.55 20.29 8.84
N PHE A 5 -21.66 20.36 9.83
CA PHE A 5 -20.25 20.68 9.58
C PHE A 5 -19.67 19.59 8.68
N LYS A 6 -19.41 19.93 7.41
CA LYS A 6 -18.75 19.03 6.49
C LYS A 6 -17.37 18.68 7.06
N LYS A 7 -17.14 17.41 7.40
CA LYS A 7 -15.83 16.95 7.93
C LYS A 7 -14.73 17.43 6.97
N ARG A 8 -13.70 18.10 7.52
CA ARG A 8 -12.53 18.53 6.74
C ARG A 8 -11.89 17.29 6.10
N LYS A 9 -11.60 17.35 4.80
CA LYS A 9 -10.95 16.26 4.08
C LYS A 9 -9.52 16.06 4.56
N LEU A 10 -9.07 14.81 4.58
CA LEU A 10 -7.67 14.45 4.76
C LEU A 10 -6.97 14.55 3.40
N VAL A 11 -6.03 15.47 3.28
CA VAL A 11 -5.24 15.61 2.05
C VAL A 11 -4.11 14.59 2.05
N VAL A 12 -4.05 13.78 1.01
CA VAL A 12 -3.00 12.79 0.78
C VAL A 12 -2.38 13.08 -0.59
N ASP A 13 -1.14 13.52 -0.58
CA ASP A 13 -0.37 13.82 -1.78
C ASP A 13 0.50 12.62 -2.14
N MET A 14 0.46 12.19 -3.39
CA MET A 14 1.29 11.10 -3.92
C MET A 14 2.10 11.58 -5.10
N PHE A 15 3.40 11.34 -5.05
CA PHE A 15 4.39 11.85 -6.01
C PHE A 15 5.08 10.71 -6.73
N THR A 16 5.31 10.87 -8.01
CA THR A 16 6.16 9.98 -8.82
C THR A 16 6.93 10.78 -9.86
N CYS A 17 8.11 10.32 -10.22
CA CYS A 17 8.87 10.86 -11.35
C CYS A 17 8.83 9.98 -12.59
N ARG A 18 7.95 8.96 -12.61
CA ARG A 18 7.84 7.98 -13.70
C ARG A 18 6.55 8.23 -14.47
N GLN A 19 6.66 8.70 -15.70
CA GLN A 19 5.50 9.05 -16.54
C GLN A 19 4.55 7.87 -16.73
N MET A 20 5.06 6.67 -17.08
CA MET A 20 4.22 5.48 -17.25
C MET A 20 3.42 5.13 -15.99
N VAL A 21 4.05 5.23 -14.82
CA VAL A 21 3.38 4.96 -13.53
C VAL A 21 2.30 6.01 -13.26
N PHE A 22 2.62 7.28 -13.55
CA PHE A 22 1.67 8.38 -13.40
C PHE A 22 0.45 8.21 -14.30
N ASP A 23 0.62 7.79 -15.54
CA ASP A 23 -0.49 7.68 -16.48
C ASP A 23 -1.34 6.42 -16.24
N ALA A 24 -0.71 5.29 -15.95
CA ALA A 24 -1.35 3.99 -16.02
C ALA A 24 -1.53 3.25 -14.68
N ALA A 25 -0.79 3.63 -13.63
CA ALA A 25 -0.81 2.92 -12.33
C ALA A 25 -1.05 3.84 -11.13
N LYS A 26 -1.95 4.82 -11.29
CA LYS A 26 -2.31 5.72 -10.19
C LYS A 26 -3.01 4.96 -9.06
N PRO A 27 -2.59 5.17 -7.80
CA PRO A 27 -3.41 4.83 -6.66
C PRO A 27 -4.77 5.52 -6.75
N LYS A 28 -5.83 4.85 -6.34
CA LYS A 28 -7.21 5.37 -6.41
C LYS A 28 -7.93 5.08 -5.11
N ALA A 29 -9.03 5.80 -4.87
CA ALA A 29 -9.93 5.43 -3.77
C ALA A 29 -10.30 3.95 -3.87
N ALA A 30 -10.29 3.25 -2.75
CA ALA A 30 -10.48 1.80 -2.70
C ALA A 30 -11.79 1.36 -3.36
N ALA A 31 -12.82 2.20 -3.33
CA ALA A 31 -14.11 1.95 -3.99
C ALA A 31 -14.02 1.72 -5.51
N HIS A 32 -12.95 2.14 -6.19
CA HIS A 32 -12.73 1.81 -7.60
C HIS A 32 -12.36 0.34 -7.83
N PHE A 33 -11.92 -0.34 -6.78
CA PHE A 33 -11.40 -1.71 -6.83
C PHE A 33 -12.35 -2.76 -6.26
N TYR A 34 -13.64 -2.43 -6.09
CA TYR A 34 -14.62 -3.48 -5.79
C TYR A 34 -14.49 -4.62 -6.78
N PRO A 35 -14.37 -5.87 -6.32
CA PRO A 35 -14.22 -7.02 -7.21
C PRO A 35 -15.47 -7.20 -8.10
N GLN A 36 -15.28 -7.75 -9.30
CA GLN A 36 -16.36 -7.88 -10.27
C GLN A 36 -17.48 -8.76 -9.72
N TRP A 37 -17.13 -9.87 -9.04
CA TRP A 37 -18.12 -10.75 -8.41
C TRP A 37 -19.05 -10.00 -7.45
N TRP A 38 -18.53 -9.02 -6.69
CA TRP A 38 -19.32 -8.21 -5.77
C TRP A 38 -20.19 -7.20 -6.52
N LYS A 39 -19.70 -6.62 -7.61
CA LYS A 39 -20.50 -5.70 -8.46
C LYS A 39 -21.69 -6.42 -9.06
N ASP A 40 -21.51 -7.63 -9.51
CA ASP A 40 -22.52 -8.46 -10.18
C ASP A 40 -23.48 -9.14 -9.18
N LEU A 41 -23.12 -9.20 -7.92
CA LEU A 41 -23.93 -9.84 -6.89
C LEU A 41 -25.25 -9.07 -6.70
N LYS A 42 -26.37 -9.78 -6.68
CA LYS A 42 -27.68 -9.22 -6.32
C LYS A 42 -27.74 -8.94 -4.82
N ILE A 43 -28.55 -7.98 -4.40
CA ILE A 43 -28.76 -7.64 -2.99
C ILE A 43 -29.41 -8.80 -2.23
N GLU A 44 -30.31 -9.52 -2.92
CA GLU A 44 -31.03 -10.69 -2.41
C GLU A 44 -31.00 -11.79 -3.44
N MET A 45 -30.99 -13.03 -2.97
CA MET A 45 -31.07 -14.20 -3.84
C MET A 45 -32.14 -15.17 -3.31
N PRO A 46 -32.89 -15.84 -4.21
CA PRO A 46 -33.81 -16.86 -3.80
C PRO A 46 -33.05 -18.06 -3.19
N ILE A 47 -33.61 -18.63 -2.14
CA ILE A 47 -33.13 -19.89 -1.58
C ILE A 47 -34.04 -21.00 -2.09
N PRO A 48 -33.50 -22.15 -2.58
CA PRO A 48 -34.31 -23.31 -2.92
C PRO A 48 -35.19 -23.72 -1.73
N ASN A 49 -36.46 -23.94 -2.00
CA ASN A 49 -37.48 -24.35 -1.01
C ASN A 49 -37.79 -23.32 0.08
N SER A 50 -37.47 -22.06 -0.11
CA SER A 50 -37.84 -20.93 0.78
C SER A 50 -38.77 -19.96 0.07
N LEU A 51 -39.79 -19.48 0.77
CA LEU A 51 -40.67 -18.44 0.28
C LEU A 51 -40.02 -17.03 0.35
N PHE A 52 -38.91 -16.90 1.10
CA PHE A 52 -38.27 -15.64 1.32
C PHE A 52 -36.85 -15.66 0.75
N PRO A 53 -36.45 -14.61 0.04
CA PRO A 53 -35.08 -14.45 -0.43
C PRO A 53 -34.13 -14.20 0.78
N THR A 54 -32.86 -14.53 0.62
CA THR A 54 -31.83 -14.21 1.60
C THR A 54 -31.00 -13.01 1.16
N ALA A 55 -30.54 -12.22 2.12
CA ALA A 55 -29.59 -11.17 1.89
C ALA A 55 -28.23 -11.76 1.49
N THR A 56 -27.57 -11.14 0.52
CA THR A 56 -26.23 -11.52 0.08
C THR A 56 -25.16 -10.66 0.74
N MET A 57 -23.87 -10.98 0.49
CA MET A 57 -22.75 -10.15 0.92
C MET A 57 -22.80 -8.70 0.38
N LYS A 58 -23.66 -8.40 -0.60
CA LYS A 58 -23.91 -7.05 -1.06
C LYS A 58 -24.40 -6.12 0.08
N ARG A 59 -25.04 -6.69 1.10
CA ARG A 59 -25.50 -5.98 2.31
C ARG A 59 -24.48 -5.98 3.46
N CYS A 60 -23.31 -6.59 3.27
CA CYS A 60 -22.27 -6.62 4.31
C CYS A 60 -21.66 -5.21 4.49
N MET A 61 -22.08 -4.52 5.52
CA MET A 61 -21.59 -3.17 5.83
C MET A 61 -20.09 -3.15 6.08
N GLY A 62 -19.53 -4.18 6.71
CA GLY A 62 -18.09 -4.28 6.93
C GLY A 62 -17.29 -4.29 5.62
N LEU A 63 -17.78 -4.95 4.57
CA LEU A 63 -17.13 -4.92 3.25
C LEU A 63 -17.32 -3.56 2.57
N VAL A 64 -18.51 -2.98 2.68
CA VAL A 64 -18.79 -1.64 2.12
C VAL A 64 -17.89 -0.58 2.77
N ASP A 65 -17.80 -0.59 4.09
CA ASP A 65 -16.98 0.37 4.83
C ASP A 65 -15.48 0.16 4.59
N HIS A 66 -15.04 -1.11 4.43
CA HIS A 66 -13.66 -1.42 4.05
C HIS A 66 -13.24 -0.75 2.72
N TYR A 67 -14.12 -0.74 1.72
CA TYR A 67 -13.85 -0.09 0.43
C TYR A 67 -14.19 1.41 0.41
N LYS A 68 -15.03 1.88 1.32
CA LYS A 68 -15.38 3.29 1.40
C LYS A 68 -14.22 4.15 1.88
N HIS A 69 -13.39 3.59 2.76
CA HIS A 69 -12.25 4.27 3.34
C HIS A 69 -10.95 3.65 2.84
N GLY A 70 -10.09 4.46 2.28
CA GLY A 70 -8.76 4.03 1.90
C GLY A 70 -8.42 4.24 0.44
N ILE A 71 -7.20 3.89 0.14
CA ILE A 71 -6.56 4.04 -1.16
C ILE A 71 -6.01 2.67 -1.54
N ILE A 72 -6.31 2.19 -2.74
CA ILE A 72 -5.63 1.01 -3.28
C ILE A 72 -4.60 1.47 -4.30
N GLN A 73 -3.38 1.02 -4.06
CA GLN A 73 -2.29 1.14 -5.00
C GLN A 73 -2.23 -0.11 -5.86
N PRO A 74 -2.42 0.02 -7.18
CA PRO A 74 -2.23 -1.10 -8.10
C PRO A 74 -0.75 -1.39 -8.31
N LEU A 75 -0.45 -2.61 -8.77
CA LEU A 75 0.88 -2.97 -9.24
C LEU A 75 1.20 -2.17 -10.50
N TRP A 76 2.39 -1.60 -10.54
CA TRP A 76 2.83 -0.63 -11.56
C TRP A 76 3.58 -1.22 -12.74
N SER A 77 3.84 -2.53 -12.70
CA SER A 77 4.49 -3.29 -13.78
C SER A 77 4.18 -4.76 -13.60
N ASP A 78 4.16 -5.54 -14.67
CA ASP A 78 4.12 -6.99 -14.55
C ASP A 78 5.36 -7.49 -13.79
N TYR A 79 5.14 -8.47 -12.92
CA TYR A 79 6.20 -9.07 -12.12
C TYR A 79 6.18 -10.58 -12.25
N THR A 80 7.34 -11.15 -12.49
CA THR A 80 7.53 -12.60 -12.48
C THR A 80 8.62 -12.97 -11.49
N LEU A 81 8.35 -13.95 -10.65
CA LEU A 81 9.28 -14.50 -9.68
C LEU A 81 9.32 -16.01 -9.81
N GLU A 82 10.50 -16.56 -10.02
CA GLU A 82 10.76 -17.98 -9.84
C GLU A 82 11.42 -18.22 -8.49
N VAL A 83 10.93 -19.18 -7.75
CA VAL A 83 11.51 -19.60 -6.45
C VAL A 83 11.79 -21.09 -6.48
N GLY A 84 12.89 -21.48 -5.87
CA GLY A 84 13.25 -22.89 -5.66
C GLY A 84 12.21 -23.62 -4.82
N ALA A 85 12.37 -24.93 -4.70
CA ALA A 85 11.57 -25.76 -3.80
C ALA A 85 11.75 -25.34 -2.33
N ILE A 86 10.90 -25.86 -1.46
CA ILE A 86 11.06 -25.71 -0.01
C ILE A 86 12.49 -26.16 0.37
N GLY A 87 13.21 -25.32 1.10
CA GLY A 87 14.60 -25.52 1.48
C GLY A 87 15.66 -25.05 0.47
N ASP A 88 15.29 -24.82 -0.80
CA ASP A 88 16.17 -24.26 -1.81
C ASP A 88 16.20 -22.71 -1.69
N PRO A 89 17.39 -22.07 -1.53
CA PRO A 89 17.51 -20.61 -1.44
C PRO A 89 17.32 -19.90 -2.80
N TYR A 90 17.22 -20.62 -3.90
CA TYR A 90 17.13 -20.04 -5.24
C TYR A 90 15.91 -19.12 -5.39
N TRP A 91 16.14 -17.98 -6.02
CA TRP A 91 15.12 -17.10 -6.56
C TRP A 91 15.64 -16.34 -7.79
N GLY A 92 14.75 -16.02 -8.70
CA GLY A 92 15.02 -15.13 -9.81
C GLY A 92 13.75 -14.34 -10.14
N GLY A 93 13.81 -13.05 -10.06
CA GLY A 93 12.63 -12.21 -10.28
C GLY A 93 12.92 -10.95 -11.04
N GLN A 94 11.92 -10.48 -11.77
CA GLN A 94 12.03 -9.26 -12.56
C GLN A 94 10.67 -8.59 -12.76
N PHE A 95 10.69 -7.28 -12.81
CA PHE A 95 9.61 -6.49 -13.39
C PHE A 95 9.79 -6.42 -14.90
N SER A 96 8.68 -6.30 -15.65
CA SER A 96 8.73 -6.05 -17.10
C SER A 96 9.25 -4.64 -17.42
N ASP A 97 9.09 -3.72 -16.47
CA ASP A 97 9.68 -2.37 -16.53
C ASP A 97 11.06 -2.37 -15.86
N SER A 98 12.09 -2.06 -16.64
CA SER A 98 13.49 -2.02 -16.19
C SER A 98 13.80 -0.94 -15.14
N THR A 99 12.90 0.03 -14.95
CA THR A 99 13.05 1.08 -13.93
C THR A 99 12.51 0.67 -12.56
N SER A 100 11.74 -0.41 -12.50
CA SER A 100 11.22 -0.97 -11.27
C SER A 100 12.26 -1.87 -10.61
N THR A 101 12.44 -1.66 -9.31
CA THR A 101 13.46 -2.34 -8.52
C THR A 101 12.83 -3.17 -7.40
N MET A 102 13.54 -4.21 -7.04
CA MET A 102 13.22 -5.11 -5.95
C MET A 102 14.49 -5.64 -5.33
N SER A 103 14.37 -6.13 -4.12
CA SER A 103 15.44 -6.85 -3.44
C SER A 103 14.87 -8.02 -2.66
N GLN A 104 15.65 -9.06 -2.51
CA GLN A 104 15.36 -10.09 -1.52
C GLN A 104 15.70 -9.55 -0.13
N HIS A 105 14.81 -9.73 0.81
CA HIS A 105 15.11 -9.36 2.19
C HIS A 105 16.08 -10.38 2.78
N PRO A 106 17.27 -9.98 3.29
CA PRO A 106 18.25 -10.92 3.85
C PRO A 106 17.64 -11.76 4.98
N ALA A 107 17.91 -13.05 4.99
CA ALA A 107 17.41 -13.98 6.01
C ALA A 107 17.73 -13.53 7.43
N ILE A 108 18.95 -13.04 7.67
CA ILE A 108 19.41 -12.55 8.97
C ILE A 108 18.58 -11.39 9.52
N LEU A 109 17.93 -10.60 8.67
CA LEU A 109 17.07 -9.47 9.07
C LEU A 109 15.63 -9.88 9.31
N ARG A 110 15.24 -11.10 8.97
CA ARG A 110 13.88 -11.60 9.10
C ARG A 110 13.55 -12.14 10.49
N GLY A 111 14.55 -12.40 11.33
CA GLY A 111 14.36 -12.97 12.67
C GLY A 111 13.56 -14.27 12.64
N VAL A 112 12.49 -14.33 13.41
CA VAL A 112 11.59 -15.49 13.48
C VAL A 112 10.83 -15.79 12.18
N TYR A 113 10.75 -14.84 11.23
CA TYR A 113 10.17 -15.08 9.91
C TYR A 113 11.15 -15.71 8.91
N ALA A 114 12.20 -16.31 9.43
CA ALA A 114 13.16 -17.03 8.64
C ALA A 114 12.93 -18.54 8.53
N PRO A 115 11.74 -19.09 8.34
CA PRO A 115 11.71 -20.39 7.73
C PRO A 115 12.02 -20.16 6.27
N GLU A 116 13.30 -20.16 5.97
CA GLU A 116 13.86 -20.18 4.62
C GLU A 116 13.23 -21.28 3.76
N SER A 117 12.55 -22.21 4.44
CA SER A 117 11.92 -23.35 3.86
C SER A 117 10.62 -23.06 3.09
N HIS A 118 9.77 -22.15 3.56
CA HIS A 118 8.39 -22.03 3.03
C HIS A 118 8.10 -20.77 2.24
N TYR A 119 8.89 -19.70 2.41
CA TYR A 119 8.64 -18.41 1.76
C TYR A 119 9.91 -17.79 1.20
N CYS A 120 9.75 -17.08 0.07
CA CYS A 120 10.71 -16.13 -0.45
C CYS A 120 10.22 -14.72 -0.11
N HIS A 121 10.98 -13.98 0.69
CA HIS A 121 10.64 -12.62 1.11
C HIS A 121 11.22 -11.61 0.12
N MET A 122 10.36 -10.96 -0.63
CA MET A 122 10.71 -9.91 -1.57
C MET A 122 10.26 -8.55 -1.06
N LYS A 123 11.08 -7.55 -1.31
CA LYS A 123 10.80 -6.14 -1.06
C LYS A 123 10.69 -5.42 -2.40
N PHE A 124 9.57 -4.81 -2.68
CA PHE A 124 9.35 -3.99 -3.88
C PHE A 124 9.55 -2.52 -3.53
N ASP A 125 10.34 -1.82 -4.33
CA ASP A 125 10.54 -0.39 -4.19
C ASP A 125 9.35 0.34 -4.82
N ASN A 126 8.57 0.97 -3.98
CA ASN A 126 7.36 1.67 -4.41
C ASN A 126 7.71 2.89 -5.27
N PRO A 127 7.17 3.04 -6.50
CA PRO A 127 7.40 4.21 -7.33
C PRO A 127 6.60 5.45 -6.89
N TRP A 128 5.72 5.31 -5.91
CA TRP A 128 4.97 6.40 -5.32
C TRP A 128 5.50 6.77 -3.94
N VAL A 129 5.79 8.03 -3.77
CA VAL A 129 6.07 8.66 -2.48
C VAL A 129 4.77 9.27 -1.98
N THR A 130 4.40 8.99 -0.74
CA THR A 130 3.16 9.47 -0.12
C THR A 130 3.48 10.51 0.95
N SER A 131 2.72 11.59 0.99
CA SER A 131 2.82 12.62 2.02
C SER A 131 1.44 12.97 2.57
N CYS A 132 1.35 13.08 3.88
CA CYS A 132 0.19 13.62 4.59
C CYS A 132 0.72 14.53 5.70
N LYS A 133 0.35 15.82 5.66
CA LYS A 133 0.86 16.81 6.63
C LYS A 133 0.24 16.69 8.02
N GLU A 134 -0.75 15.83 8.17
CA GLU A 134 -1.51 15.67 9.41
C GLU A 134 -1.02 14.45 10.17
N ASP A 135 -1.18 14.46 11.50
CA ASP A 135 -0.80 13.36 12.40
C ASP A 135 -1.82 12.22 12.29
N VAL A 136 -1.77 11.49 11.17
CA VAL A 136 -2.64 10.36 10.88
C VAL A 136 -1.81 9.16 10.48
N TYR A 137 -2.00 8.06 11.20
CA TYR A 137 -1.42 6.79 10.83
C TYR A 137 -2.21 6.13 9.69
N PHE A 138 -1.48 5.46 8.81
CA PHE A 138 -2.03 4.66 7.74
C PHE A 138 -1.64 3.20 7.95
N LYS A 139 -2.63 2.34 8.02
CA LYS A 139 -2.44 0.90 7.94
C LYS A 139 -2.36 0.50 6.47
N TRP A 140 -1.42 -0.34 6.10
CA TRP A 140 -1.44 -1.01 4.80
C TRP A 140 -1.59 -2.51 4.99
N GLU A 141 -2.32 -3.09 4.06
CA GLU A 141 -2.61 -4.52 4.06
C GLU A 141 -2.88 -5.02 2.64
N GLN A 142 -2.98 -6.31 2.50
CA GLN A 142 -3.34 -6.96 1.25
C GLN A 142 -4.81 -6.67 0.93
N PRO A 143 -5.13 -6.22 -0.30
CA PRO A 143 -6.52 -5.99 -0.71
C PRO A 143 -7.21 -7.32 -1.04
N THR A 144 -7.38 -8.19 -0.03
CA THR A 144 -7.75 -9.60 -0.16
C THR A 144 -9.03 -9.81 -0.99
N TRP A 145 -10.04 -8.96 -0.81
CA TRP A 145 -11.31 -9.07 -1.53
C TRP A 145 -11.20 -8.77 -3.03
N SER A 146 -10.20 -7.99 -3.43
CA SER A 146 -9.99 -7.60 -4.83
C SER A 146 -9.03 -8.50 -5.59
N MET A 147 -8.55 -9.55 -4.94
CA MET A 147 -7.60 -10.46 -5.57
C MET A 147 -8.30 -11.43 -6.50
N PRO A 148 -7.74 -11.73 -7.68
CA PRO A 148 -8.40 -12.55 -8.70
C PRO A 148 -8.54 -14.03 -8.33
N SER A 149 -7.74 -14.52 -7.39
CA SER A 149 -7.76 -15.92 -6.91
C SER A 149 -7.05 -16.01 -5.57
N LEU A 150 -7.06 -17.19 -4.96
CA LEU A 150 -6.19 -17.51 -3.83
C LEU A 150 -4.74 -17.23 -4.24
N SER A 151 -4.21 -16.13 -3.75
CA SER A 151 -2.86 -15.73 -4.12
C SER A 151 -1.85 -16.60 -3.39
N SER A 152 -0.84 -16.97 -4.14
CA SER A 152 0.33 -17.68 -3.64
C SER A 152 1.33 -16.76 -2.93
N TYR A 153 0.89 -15.58 -2.52
CA TYR A 153 1.70 -14.61 -1.80
C TYR A 153 0.93 -13.93 -0.67
N ILE A 154 1.65 -13.43 0.29
CA ILE A 154 1.13 -12.66 1.43
C ILE A 154 1.85 -11.31 1.44
N LEU A 155 1.10 -10.22 1.41
CA LEU A 155 1.63 -8.90 1.66
C LEU A 155 1.72 -8.68 3.17
N LEU A 156 2.91 -8.36 3.66
CA LEU A 156 3.10 -8.12 5.09
C LEU A 156 2.45 -6.78 5.46
N PRO A 157 1.53 -6.78 6.43
CA PRO A 157 0.87 -5.55 6.86
C PRO A 157 1.81 -4.67 7.65
N GLY A 158 1.50 -3.38 7.70
CA GLY A 158 2.22 -2.44 8.52
C GLY A 158 1.43 -1.17 8.76
N THR A 159 2.02 -0.28 9.53
CA THR A 159 1.46 1.03 9.85
C THR A 159 2.54 2.09 9.71
N THR A 160 2.23 3.21 9.10
CA THR A 160 3.14 4.34 8.95
C THR A 160 2.42 5.68 9.08
N GLU A 161 3.18 6.70 9.41
CA GLU A 161 2.74 8.08 9.43
C GLU A 161 3.45 8.84 8.30
N PHE A 162 2.69 9.25 7.29
CA PHE A 162 3.24 9.91 6.09
C PHE A 162 3.59 11.38 6.29
N LYS A 163 3.49 11.90 7.51
CA LYS A 163 4.01 13.22 7.86
C LYS A 163 5.54 13.22 7.89
N TYR A 164 6.13 12.11 8.31
CA TYR A 164 7.58 11.99 8.53
C TYR A 164 8.25 10.94 7.64
N GLN A 165 7.51 9.95 7.18
CA GLN A 165 8.01 8.90 6.31
C GLN A 165 7.25 8.92 4.99
N TYR A 166 7.92 9.25 3.91
CA TYR A 166 7.29 9.48 2.61
C TYR A 166 7.23 8.22 1.73
N SER A 167 8.09 7.25 1.95
CA SER A 167 8.09 6.03 1.15
C SER A 167 7.62 4.82 1.95
N MET A 168 7.06 3.88 1.24
CA MET A 168 6.59 2.62 1.76
C MET A 168 7.16 1.49 0.91
N ASN A 169 8.00 0.67 1.51
CA ASN A 169 8.45 -0.56 0.86
C ASN A 169 7.39 -1.64 0.97
N VAL A 170 7.03 -2.23 -0.14
CA VAL A 170 6.04 -3.32 -0.16
C VAL A 170 6.75 -4.64 0.08
N ASN A 171 6.54 -5.22 1.26
CA ASN A 171 7.13 -6.49 1.64
C ASN A 171 6.15 -7.64 1.33
N VAL A 172 6.60 -8.60 0.55
CA VAL A 172 5.79 -9.70 0.05
C VAL A 172 6.45 -11.04 0.33
N LEU A 173 5.72 -11.96 0.92
CA LEU A 173 6.14 -13.35 1.10
C LEU A 173 5.51 -14.19 -0.01
N PHE A 174 6.34 -14.77 -0.86
CA PHE A 174 5.91 -15.72 -1.89
C PHE A 174 6.06 -17.15 -1.40
N MET A 175 5.01 -17.95 -1.52
CA MET A 175 5.02 -19.34 -1.07
C MET A 175 5.90 -20.19 -1.98
N LYS A 176 6.72 -21.03 -1.38
CA LYS A 176 7.48 -22.07 -2.07
C LYS A 176 6.67 -23.37 -2.08
N GLY A 177 6.74 -24.09 -3.17
CA GLY A 177 6.14 -25.44 -3.30
C GLY A 177 7.15 -26.55 -3.05
N ALA A 178 6.70 -27.78 -3.22
CA ALA A 178 7.58 -28.97 -3.20
C ALA A 178 8.57 -28.99 -4.39
N THR A 179 8.26 -28.25 -5.46
CA THR A 179 9.10 -28.06 -6.62
C THR A 179 9.27 -26.58 -6.91
N LYS A 180 10.15 -26.26 -7.86
CA LYS A 180 10.34 -24.89 -8.37
C LYS A 180 8.98 -24.31 -8.79
N THR A 181 8.68 -23.09 -8.31
CA THR A 181 7.38 -22.44 -8.51
C THR A 181 7.58 -21.07 -9.16
N THR A 182 6.68 -20.74 -10.09
CA THR A 182 6.66 -19.41 -10.74
C THR A 182 5.43 -18.64 -10.29
N HIS A 183 5.65 -17.46 -9.73
CA HIS A 183 4.61 -16.51 -9.37
C HIS A 183 4.55 -15.38 -10.41
N ARG A 184 3.34 -15.00 -10.78
CA ARG A 184 3.12 -13.89 -11.73
C ARG A 184 2.11 -12.93 -11.18
N LEU A 185 2.50 -11.67 -11.07
CA LEU A 185 1.64 -10.56 -10.71
C LEU A 185 1.45 -9.66 -11.93
N LYS A 186 0.22 -9.25 -12.18
CA LYS A 186 -0.13 -8.49 -13.37
C LYS A 186 -0.17 -7.00 -13.08
N PHE A 187 0.30 -6.21 -14.04
CA PHE A 187 0.11 -4.78 -14.08
C PHE A 187 -1.35 -4.41 -13.77
N GLY A 188 -1.54 -3.38 -12.96
CA GLY A 188 -2.87 -2.86 -12.62
C GLY A 188 -3.66 -3.68 -11.58
N GLN A 189 -3.21 -4.90 -11.21
CA GLN A 189 -3.88 -5.62 -10.14
C GLN A 189 -3.74 -4.88 -8.80
N PRO A 190 -4.78 -4.90 -7.94
CA PRO A 190 -4.68 -4.35 -6.59
C PRO A 190 -3.52 -4.98 -5.81
N LEU A 191 -2.62 -4.16 -5.29
CA LEU A 191 -1.44 -4.66 -4.56
C LEU A 191 -1.48 -4.30 -3.09
N VAL A 192 -1.72 -3.04 -2.76
CA VAL A 192 -1.72 -2.53 -1.39
C VAL A 192 -2.98 -1.74 -1.13
N HIS A 193 -3.63 -2.00 -0.02
CA HIS A 193 -4.71 -1.18 0.53
C HIS A 193 -4.17 -0.34 1.68
N LEU A 194 -4.19 0.97 1.53
CA LEU A 194 -3.80 1.97 2.51
C LEU A 194 -5.06 2.53 3.16
N THR A 195 -5.24 2.31 4.45
CA THR A 195 -6.39 2.79 5.21
C THR A 195 -5.95 3.81 6.26
N PRO A 196 -6.34 5.09 6.17
CA PRO A 196 -6.07 6.07 7.21
C PRO A 196 -6.87 5.75 8.47
N MET A 197 -6.27 5.90 9.63
CA MET A 197 -6.92 5.70 10.94
C MET A 197 -7.76 6.93 11.32
N THR A 198 -8.66 7.31 10.43
CA THR A 198 -9.62 8.41 10.61
C THR A 198 -10.83 8.19 9.71
N GLU A 199 -11.99 8.67 10.15
CA GLU A 199 -13.22 8.63 9.33
C GLU A 199 -13.35 9.82 8.35
N ARG A 200 -12.34 10.66 8.25
CA ARG A 200 -12.37 11.82 7.36
C ARG A 200 -12.31 11.38 5.90
N PRO A 201 -13.09 12.01 5.01
CA PRO A 201 -12.98 11.76 3.57
C PRO A 201 -11.57 12.11 3.08
N ILE A 202 -11.03 11.27 2.18
CA ILE A 202 -9.72 11.48 1.59
C ILE A 202 -9.84 12.43 0.39
N ASP A 203 -8.93 13.39 0.29
CA ASP A 203 -8.63 14.18 -0.90
C ASP A 203 -7.28 13.71 -1.44
N LEU A 204 -7.33 12.74 -2.36
CA LEU A 204 -6.16 12.11 -2.94
C LEU A 204 -5.68 12.93 -4.15
N ARG A 205 -4.43 13.35 -4.10
CA ARG A 205 -3.80 14.17 -5.14
C ARG A 205 -2.57 13.48 -5.71
N HIS A 206 -2.41 13.52 -7.02
CA HIS A 206 -1.26 12.93 -7.70
C HIS A 206 -0.43 14.01 -8.35
N HIS A 207 0.88 13.90 -8.18
CA HIS A 207 1.84 14.86 -8.70
C HIS A 207 2.92 14.15 -9.51
N MET A 208 3.12 14.64 -10.73
CA MET A 208 4.30 14.32 -11.50
C MET A 208 5.41 15.31 -11.12
N VAL A 209 6.54 14.80 -10.66
CA VAL A 209 7.67 15.62 -10.19
C VAL A 209 8.95 15.27 -10.94
N THR A 210 9.94 16.14 -10.88
CA THR A 210 11.26 15.85 -11.42
C THR A 210 11.96 14.74 -10.62
N ARG A 211 12.96 14.11 -11.24
CA ARG A 211 13.78 13.10 -10.54
C ARG A 211 14.49 13.70 -9.31
N GLU A 212 14.90 14.93 -9.39
CA GLU A 212 15.57 15.63 -8.29
C GLU A 212 14.62 15.85 -7.11
N GLU A 213 13.42 16.33 -7.36
CA GLU A 213 12.37 16.49 -6.34
C GLU A 213 11.99 15.15 -5.71
N TYR A 214 11.78 14.12 -6.53
CA TYR A 214 11.50 12.77 -6.05
C TYR A 214 12.61 12.26 -5.13
N ASN A 215 13.87 12.45 -5.50
CA ASN A 215 15.01 12.03 -4.69
C ASN A 215 15.09 12.78 -3.34
N LYS A 216 14.62 14.02 -3.25
CA LYS A 216 14.54 14.75 -1.97
C LYS A 216 13.57 14.04 -0.99
N TYR A 217 12.42 13.57 -1.47
CA TYR A 217 11.50 12.79 -0.65
C TYR A 217 12.09 11.42 -0.27
N MET A 218 12.83 10.78 -1.18
CA MET A 218 13.46 9.48 -0.93
C MET A 218 14.70 9.55 -0.03
N GLN A 219 15.27 10.73 0.21
CA GLN A 219 16.42 10.88 1.12
C GLN A 219 16.09 10.44 2.55
N GLY A 220 14.84 10.57 2.99
CA GLY A 220 14.38 10.03 4.25
C GLY A 220 14.47 8.51 4.36
N GLU A 221 14.39 7.77 3.23
CA GLU A 221 14.52 6.30 3.22
C GLU A 221 15.93 5.79 3.47
N LYS A 222 16.94 6.55 3.06
CA LYS A 222 18.35 6.19 3.34
C LYS A 222 18.66 6.17 4.84
N LEU A 223 17.73 6.65 5.65
CA LEU A 223 17.76 6.58 7.11
C LEU A 223 17.20 5.25 7.62
N SER A 224 17.65 4.12 7.06
CA SER A 224 17.20 2.76 7.40
C SER A 224 17.47 2.33 8.86
N ASN A 225 18.01 3.21 9.69
CA ASN A 225 18.25 3.00 11.10
C ASN A 225 17.09 3.63 11.92
N VAL A 226 16.42 2.82 12.74
CA VAL A 226 15.31 3.24 13.62
C VAL A 226 15.66 4.46 14.47
N ASN A 227 16.91 4.61 14.88
CA ASN A 227 17.37 5.74 15.65
C ASN A 227 17.40 7.04 14.81
N ARG A 228 17.80 6.96 13.53
CA ARG A 228 17.79 8.11 12.62
C ARG A 228 16.37 8.56 12.27
N TYR A 229 15.43 7.64 12.11
CA TYR A 229 14.02 8.00 11.92
C TYR A 229 13.48 8.78 13.12
N ARG A 230 13.76 8.32 14.34
CA ARG A 230 13.37 9.01 15.58
C ARG A 230 14.03 10.38 15.71
N GLU A 231 15.28 10.50 15.33
CA GLU A 231 16.02 11.76 15.32
C GLU A 231 15.44 12.74 14.28
N TYR A 232 15.21 12.27 13.06
CA TYR A 232 14.59 13.07 12.01
C TYR A 232 13.17 13.54 12.41
N ARG A 233 12.39 12.69 13.02
CA ARG A 233 11.09 13.05 13.58
C ARG A 233 11.22 14.15 14.64
N ARG A 234 12.13 14.03 15.58
CA ARG A 234 12.38 15.03 16.63
C ARG A 234 12.79 16.37 16.05
N VAL A 235 13.67 16.38 15.07
CA VAL A 235 14.11 17.63 14.39
C VAL A 235 12.92 18.31 13.72
N ARG A 236 12.12 17.58 12.99
CA ARG A 236 10.92 18.09 12.33
C ARG A 236 9.87 18.62 13.32
N GLU A 237 9.61 17.89 14.39
CA GLU A 237 8.70 18.32 15.44
C GLU A 237 9.20 19.62 16.12
N SER A 238 10.51 19.76 16.31
CA SER A 238 11.09 21.00 16.86
C SER A 238 10.98 22.18 15.89
N GLU A 239 11.21 21.98 14.59
CA GLU A 239 11.05 23.02 13.57
C GLU A 239 9.60 23.50 13.47
N GLU A 240 8.63 22.58 13.52
CA GLU A 240 7.21 22.95 13.51
C GLU A 240 6.78 23.70 14.79
N SER A 241 7.30 23.33 15.95
CA SER A 241 7.01 24.04 17.21
C SER A 241 7.56 25.47 17.21
N ILE A 242 8.74 25.69 16.64
CA ILE A 242 9.34 27.03 16.51
C ILE A 242 8.47 27.91 15.59
N CYS A 243 7.96 27.39 14.48
CA CYS A 243 7.05 28.11 13.60
C CYS A 243 5.72 28.48 14.27
N LEU A 244 5.18 27.63 15.15
CA LEU A 244 3.93 27.89 15.85
C LEU A 244 4.04 28.99 16.92
N PHE A 245 5.22 29.21 17.48
CA PHE A 245 5.47 30.24 18.51
C PHE A 245 5.91 31.59 17.95
N GLY A 246 5.91 31.79 16.63
CA GLY A 246 6.02 33.13 16.02
C GLY A 246 7.36 33.84 16.18
N PHE A 247 8.43 33.14 16.52
CA PHE A 247 9.79 33.69 16.54
C PHE A 247 10.48 33.54 15.17
N GLY A 248 9.82 34.02 14.14
CA GLY A 248 10.42 34.22 12.84
C GLY A 248 10.98 35.65 12.77
N GLY A 249 12.16 35.88 13.33
CA GLY A 249 12.88 37.11 13.15
C GLY A 249 13.20 37.31 11.67
N LYS A 250 12.71 38.39 11.10
CA LYS A 250 13.16 38.91 9.80
C LYS A 250 14.66 39.18 9.89
N THR A 251 15.44 38.58 9.04
CA THR A 251 16.66 39.16 8.48
C THR A 251 16.65 38.96 6.99
#